data_354581ea6762dcdb52579eca72678028
#
_entry.id   354581ea6762dcdb52579eca72678028
#
_cell.length_a   1.000
_cell.length_b   1.000
_cell.length_c   1.000
_cell.angle_alpha   90.00
_cell.angle_beta   90.00
_cell.angle_gamma   90.00
#
_symmetry.space_group_name_H-M   'P 1'
#
loop_
_entity.id
_entity.type
_entity.pdbx_description
1 polymer ?
#
loop_
_entity_poly.entity_id
_entity_poly.type
_entity_poly.pdbx_seq_one_letter_code
_entity_poly.pdbx_strand_id
1 'polypeptide(L)'
;MLKAAGACIIAKDTKRIILQQRDKSGSHPRNWGFWGGKVEENENIAQALLREVCEELGLDIKDDINKIYPLDQYHSRNKDFSYYSFVIIVDKEFIPTLNHESGGYAWIEHDYFPKPLHPGTRRTLFKKHKLRVIRDIISSL
;
A
#
# COMPACT_ATOMS: atom_id res chain seq x y z
N MET A 1 3.81 16.13 14.56
CA MET A 1 4.22 14.75 14.18
C MET A 1 3.70 14.45 12.79
N LEU A 2 4.56 13.91 11.94
CA LEU A 2 4.19 13.49 10.60
C LEU A 2 3.65 12.06 10.61
N LYS A 3 2.48 11.85 10.01
CA LYS A 3 1.87 10.53 9.90
C LYS A 3 1.59 10.21 8.44
N ALA A 4 1.76 8.95 8.09
CA ALA A 4 1.42 8.44 6.76
C ALA A 4 0.72 7.09 6.89
N ALA A 5 -0.08 6.75 5.88
CA ALA A 5 -0.78 5.48 5.80
C ALA A 5 -0.54 4.84 4.44
N GLY A 6 -0.44 3.52 4.40
CA GLY A 6 -0.22 2.79 3.16
C GLY A 6 -0.94 1.47 3.13
N ALA A 7 -1.22 0.99 1.92
CA ALA A 7 -1.99 -0.22 1.70
C ALA A 7 -1.29 -1.20 0.78
N CYS A 8 -1.25 -2.45 1.22
CA CYS A 8 -0.98 -3.61 0.39
C CYS A 8 -2.33 -4.10 -0.15
N ILE A 9 -2.59 -3.88 -1.43
CA ILE A 9 -3.89 -4.18 -2.03
C ILE A 9 -3.83 -5.51 -2.76
N ILE A 10 -4.71 -6.44 -2.38
CA ILE A 10 -4.74 -7.81 -2.90
C ILE A 10 -6.08 -8.06 -3.58
N ALA A 11 -6.06 -8.58 -4.80
CA ALA A 11 -7.27 -8.99 -5.51
C ALA A 11 -7.65 -10.42 -5.11
N LYS A 12 -8.89 -10.60 -4.70
CA LYS A 12 -9.39 -11.90 -4.26
C LYS A 12 -9.40 -12.94 -5.38
N ASP A 13 -9.71 -12.53 -6.61
CA ASP A 13 -9.83 -13.44 -7.76
C ASP A 13 -8.49 -14.05 -8.16
N THR A 14 -7.43 -13.25 -8.23
CA THR A 14 -6.11 -13.72 -8.67
C THR A 14 -5.14 -13.95 -7.54
N LYS A 15 -5.42 -13.42 -6.35
CA LYS A 15 -4.55 -13.44 -5.17
C LYS A 15 -3.24 -12.68 -5.40
N ARG A 16 -3.21 -11.77 -6.39
CA ARG A 16 -2.05 -10.94 -6.69
C ARG A 16 -2.17 -9.59 -6.00
N ILE A 17 -1.01 -8.99 -5.79
CA ILE A 17 -0.86 -7.69 -5.13
C ILE A 17 -0.57 -6.64 -6.19
N ILE A 18 -1.27 -5.50 -6.15
CA ILE A 18 -0.93 -4.37 -7.00
C ILE A 18 0.06 -3.46 -6.27
N LEU A 19 1.20 -3.19 -6.91
CA LEU A 19 2.22 -2.28 -6.40
C LEU A 19 2.32 -1.04 -7.27
N GLN A 20 2.66 0.07 -6.63
CA GLN A 20 2.93 1.34 -7.28
C GLN A 20 4.41 1.43 -7.62
N GLN A 21 4.74 1.85 -8.84
CA GLN A 21 6.08 2.34 -9.14
C GLN A 21 6.05 3.86 -9.01
N ARG A 22 6.90 4.40 -8.16
CA ARG A 22 6.97 5.84 -7.92
C ARG A 22 7.49 6.56 -9.16
N ASP A 23 6.98 7.76 -9.40
CA ASP A 23 7.41 8.57 -10.52
C ASP A 23 8.89 8.95 -10.41
N LYS A 24 9.52 9.17 -11.56
CA LYS A 24 10.94 9.55 -11.64
C LYS A 24 11.25 10.91 -11.02
N SER A 25 10.22 11.77 -10.87
CA SER A 25 10.38 13.15 -10.38
C SER A 25 10.26 13.28 -8.86
N GLY A 26 9.81 12.25 -8.17
CA GLY A 26 9.60 12.30 -6.72
C GLY A 26 10.77 11.71 -5.91
N SER A 27 10.57 11.59 -4.61
CA SER A 27 11.50 10.90 -3.73
C SER A 27 11.48 9.39 -4.03
N HIS A 28 12.63 8.72 -3.81
CA HIS A 28 12.79 7.29 -4.09
C HIS A 28 12.27 6.95 -5.50
N PRO A 29 12.79 7.63 -6.54
CA PRO A 29 12.24 7.49 -7.89
C PRO A 29 12.30 6.04 -8.39
N ARG A 30 11.25 5.65 -9.08
CA ARG A 30 11.07 4.32 -9.67
C ARG A 30 11.09 3.15 -8.70
N ASN A 31 11.05 3.42 -7.38
CA ASN A 31 10.91 2.36 -6.38
C ASN A 31 9.47 1.86 -6.36
N TRP A 32 9.33 0.57 -6.09
CA TRP A 32 8.03 -0.09 -5.97
C TRP A 32 7.57 -0.10 -4.52
N GLY A 33 6.31 0.18 -4.30
CA GLY A 33 5.80 0.23 -2.94
C GLY A 33 4.29 0.11 -2.82
N PHE A 34 3.83 0.24 -1.58
CA PHE A 34 2.43 0.28 -1.25
C PHE A 34 1.82 1.60 -1.71
N TRP A 35 0.50 1.61 -1.82
CA TRP A 35 -0.28 2.80 -2.14
C TRP A 35 -0.58 3.56 -0.85
N GLY A 36 -0.52 4.90 -0.89
CA GLY A 36 -0.83 5.70 0.27
C GLY A 36 -0.08 7.02 0.29
N GLY A 37 -0.18 7.72 1.40
CA GLY A 37 0.44 9.03 1.56
C GLY A 37 0.22 9.61 2.95
N LYS A 38 0.41 10.93 3.04
CA LYS A 38 0.35 11.66 4.31
C LYS A 38 -1.07 11.76 4.86
N VAL A 39 -1.19 11.66 6.18
CA VAL A 39 -2.42 11.95 6.90
C VAL A 39 -2.51 13.45 7.12
N GLU A 40 -3.61 14.06 6.70
CA GLU A 40 -3.85 15.49 6.88
C GLU A 40 -4.43 15.77 8.27
N GLU A 41 -4.36 17.04 8.73
CA GLU A 41 -4.75 17.42 10.09
C GLU A 41 -6.19 17.02 10.45
N ASN A 42 -7.09 17.12 9.50
CA ASN A 42 -8.52 16.86 9.73
C ASN A 42 -8.93 15.41 9.46
N GLU A 43 -7.95 14.52 9.30
CA GLU A 43 -8.21 13.14 8.96
C GLU A 43 -7.78 12.20 10.06
N ASN A 44 -8.52 11.10 10.22
CA ASN A 44 -8.00 9.93 10.92
C ASN A 44 -7.22 9.06 9.92
N ILE A 45 -6.56 8.03 10.42
CA ILE A 45 -5.71 7.15 9.61
C ILE A 45 -6.52 6.48 8.49
N ALA A 46 -7.70 5.96 8.79
CA ALA A 46 -8.54 5.27 7.81
C ALA A 46 -9.03 6.20 6.71
N GLN A 47 -9.41 7.42 7.06
CA GLN A 47 -9.83 8.43 6.08
C GLN A 47 -8.70 8.78 5.12
N ALA A 48 -7.49 9.00 5.66
CA ALA A 48 -6.31 9.30 4.85
C ALA A 48 -5.97 8.15 3.91
N LEU A 49 -6.01 6.91 4.42
CA LEU A 49 -5.73 5.74 3.63
C LEU A 49 -6.66 5.65 2.41
N LEU A 50 -7.96 5.74 2.63
CA LEU A 50 -8.95 5.64 1.55
C LEU A 50 -8.83 6.79 0.56
N ARG A 51 -8.62 8.01 1.04
CA ARG A 51 -8.44 9.18 0.17
C ARG A 51 -7.22 9.02 -0.73
N GLU A 52 -6.07 8.68 -0.14
CA GLU A 52 -4.82 8.53 -0.89
C GLU A 52 -4.90 7.40 -1.92
N VAL A 53 -5.46 6.26 -1.51
CA VAL A 53 -5.61 5.12 -2.41
C VAL A 53 -6.51 5.46 -3.59
N CYS A 54 -7.64 6.12 -3.34
CA CYS A 54 -8.54 6.55 -4.41
C CYS A 54 -7.88 7.57 -5.35
N GLU A 55 -7.15 8.54 -4.80
CA GLU A 55 -6.43 9.53 -5.60
C GLU A 55 -5.37 8.89 -6.49
N GLU A 56 -4.59 7.98 -5.94
CA GLU A 56 -3.48 7.36 -6.66
C GLU A 56 -3.93 6.35 -7.71
N LEU A 57 -5.04 5.67 -7.47
CA LEU A 57 -5.59 4.68 -8.40
C LEU A 57 -6.57 5.26 -9.41
N GLY A 58 -7.04 6.49 -9.18
CA GLY A 58 -7.99 7.17 -10.05
C GLY A 58 -9.37 6.53 -10.05
N LEU A 59 -9.68 5.72 -9.04
CA LEU A 59 -10.96 5.04 -8.90
C LEU A 59 -11.50 5.22 -7.49
N ASP A 60 -12.82 5.13 -7.36
CA ASP A 60 -13.44 4.97 -6.05
C ASP A 60 -13.54 3.48 -5.75
N ILE A 61 -12.52 2.95 -5.09
CA ILE A 61 -12.47 1.52 -4.77
C ILE A 61 -13.27 1.15 -3.53
N LYS A 62 -13.95 2.13 -2.90
CA LYS A 62 -14.70 1.86 -1.66
C LYS A 62 -15.76 0.79 -1.85
N ASP A 63 -16.44 0.81 -3.00
CA ASP A 63 -17.49 -0.17 -3.32
C ASP A 63 -16.92 -1.55 -3.64
N ASP A 64 -15.62 -1.61 -4.00
CA ASP A 64 -14.94 -2.86 -4.36
C ASP A 64 -14.16 -3.44 -3.20
N ILE A 65 -14.05 -2.73 -2.09
CA ILE A 65 -13.33 -3.20 -0.91
C ILE A 65 -14.15 -4.27 -0.21
N ASN A 66 -13.55 -5.45 -0.10
CA ASN A 66 -14.13 -6.58 0.61
C ASN A 66 -13.78 -6.52 2.10
N LYS A 67 -12.50 -6.35 2.41
CA LYS A 67 -12.00 -6.27 3.79
C LYS A 67 -10.77 -5.38 3.88
N ILE A 68 -10.55 -4.83 5.08
CA ILE A 68 -9.34 -4.09 5.43
C ILE A 68 -8.80 -4.68 6.73
N TYR A 69 -7.52 -5.05 6.71
CA TYR A 69 -6.82 -5.57 7.89
C TYR A 69 -5.70 -4.63 8.28
N PRO A 70 -5.53 -4.29 9.57
CA PRO A 70 -4.30 -3.61 9.98
C PRO A 70 -3.12 -4.57 9.81
N LEU A 71 -2.00 -4.06 9.32
CA LEU A 71 -0.81 -4.87 9.08
C LEU A 71 0.31 -4.53 10.05
N ASP A 72 0.71 -3.24 10.10
CA ASP A 72 1.85 -2.84 10.92
C ASP A 72 1.77 -1.37 11.30
N GLN A 73 2.50 -1.00 12.35
CA GLN A 73 2.74 0.36 12.75
C GLN A 73 4.24 0.54 12.93
N TYR A 74 4.77 1.61 12.35
CA TYR A 74 6.14 2.00 12.52
C TYR A 74 6.21 3.39 13.12
N HIS A 75 7.05 3.56 14.11
CA HIS A 75 7.32 4.84 14.72
C HIS A 75 8.82 5.09 14.67
N SER A 76 9.23 6.26 14.17
CA SER A 76 10.63 6.62 14.12
C SER A 76 11.19 6.72 15.55
N ARG A 77 12.51 6.55 15.68
CA ARG A 77 13.19 6.55 16.98
C ARG A 77 12.90 7.82 17.79
N ASN A 78 12.90 8.98 17.14
CA ASN A 78 12.61 10.27 17.79
C ASN A 78 11.11 10.60 17.82
N LYS A 79 10.27 9.68 17.32
CA LYS A 79 8.79 9.79 17.33
C LYS A 79 8.25 10.99 16.55
N ASP A 80 8.99 11.49 15.58
CA ASP A 80 8.52 12.58 14.71
C ASP A 80 7.82 12.08 13.44
N PHE A 81 7.87 10.76 13.18
CA PHE A 81 7.21 10.13 12.04
C PHE A 81 6.58 8.81 12.44
N SER A 82 5.36 8.59 11.99
CA SER A 82 4.65 7.31 12.15
C SER A 82 4.06 6.86 10.83
N TYR A 83 4.15 5.56 10.56
CA TYR A 83 3.60 4.94 9.36
C TYR A 83 2.70 3.77 9.73
N TYR A 84 1.47 3.81 9.21
CA TYR A 84 0.45 2.79 9.48
C TYR A 84 0.16 2.07 8.18
N SER A 85 0.38 0.76 8.16
CA SER A 85 0.13 -0.05 6.97
C SER A 85 -1.04 -1.00 7.18
N PHE A 86 -1.73 -1.28 6.07
CA PHE A 86 -2.94 -2.10 6.03
C PHE A 86 -2.89 -3.05 4.85
N VAL A 87 -3.67 -4.12 4.94
CA VAL A 87 -3.97 -4.96 3.79
C VAL A 87 -5.42 -4.64 3.38
N ILE A 88 -5.62 -4.32 2.12
CA ILE A 88 -6.95 -4.10 1.55
C ILE A 88 -7.23 -5.23 0.56
N ILE A 89 -8.35 -5.92 0.76
CA ILE A 89 -8.81 -6.95 -0.16
C ILE A 89 -9.86 -6.34 -1.07
N VAL A 90 -9.65 -6.43 -2.37
CA VAL A 90 -10.65 -6.06 -3.41
C VAL A 90 -11.12 -7.33 -4.12
N ASP A 91 -12.31 -7.28 -4.71
CA ASP A 91 -12.91 -8.49 -5.29
C ASP A 91 -12.15 -9.00 -6.51
N LYS A 92 -11.66 -8.11 -7.36
CA LYS A 92 -10.93 -8.50 -8.58
C LYS A 92 -9.89 -7.45 -8.98
N GLU A 93 -8.96 -7.87 -9.83
CA GLU A 93 -7.99 -6.96 -10.43
C GLU A 93 -8.69 -5.88 -11.23
N PHE A 94 -8.09 -4.72 -11.27
CA PHE A 94 -8.60 -3.56 -12.00
C PHE A 94 -7.44 -2.86 -12.71
N ILE A 95 -7.78 -1.96 -13.63
CA ILE A 95 -6.82 -1.13 -14.34
C ILE A 95 -6.87 0.27 -13.70
N PRO A 96 -5.81 0.69 -12.99
CA PRO A 96 -5.82 2.01 -12.36
C PRO A 96 -5.64 3.12 -13.39
N THR A 97 -6.13 4.32 -13.04
CA THR A 97 -5.82 5.56 -13.74
C THR A 97 -4.83 6.32 -12.87
N LEU A 98 -3.55 6.25 -13.22
CA LEU A 98 -2.48 6.78 -12.39
C LEU A 98 -2.44 8.31 -12.43
N ASN A 99 -2.09 8.93 -11.28
CA ASN A 99 -1.82 10.35 -11.22
C ASN A 99 -0.31 10.62 -11.38
N HIS A 100 0.11 11.88 -11.20
CA HIS A 100 1.51 12.29 -11.39
C HIS A 100 2.50 11.67 -10.39
N GLU A 101 2.03 11.08 -9.31
CA GLU A 101 2.88 10.46 -8.29
C GLU A 101 3.35 9.06 -8.69
N SER A 102 2.71 8.46 -9.69
CA SER A 102 2.98 7.09 -10.10
C SER A 102 3.54 7.05 -11.52
N GLY A 103 4.65 6.37 -11.69
CA GLY A 103 5.24 6.10 -13.01
C GLY A 103 4.77 4.79 -13.61
N GLY A 104 4.14 3.94 -12.81
CA GLY A 104 3.64 2.65 -13.26
C GLY A 104 3.00 1.83 -12.15
N TYR A 105 2.52 0.66 -12.51
CA TYR A 105 1.96 -0.29 -11.56
C TYR A 105 2.20 -1.72 -12.06
N ALA A 106 2.08 -2.68 -11.15
CA ALA A 106 2.11 -4.09 -11.51
C ALA A 106 1.32 -4.92 -10.51
N TRP A 107 0.57 -5.89 -11.04
CA TRP A 107 0.01 -6.96 -10.24
C TRP A 107 1.04 -8.06 -10.15
N ILE A 108 1.46 -8.43 -8.92
CA ILE A 108 2.55 -9.38 -8.69
C ILE A 108 2.11 -10.52 -7.78
N GLU A 109 2.74 -11.67 -7.93
CA GLU A 109 2.63 -12.77 -6.99
C GLU A 109 3.35 -12.40 -5.68
N HIS A 110 2.83 -12.82 -4.55
CA HIS A 110 3.39 -12.46 -3.25
C HIS A 110 4.82 -12.95 -2.98
N ASP A 111 5.34 -13.83 -3.82
CA ASP A 111 6.72 -14.31 -3.71
C ASP A 111 7.69 -13.61 -4.67
N TYR A 112 7.19 -12.70 -5.51
CA TYR A 112 7.99 -12.10 -6.59
C TYR A 112 7.90 -10.58 -6.56
N PHE A 113 8.42 -9.98 -5.47
CA PHE A 113 8.45 -8.53 -5.37
C PHE A 113 9.48 -7.93 -6.31
N PRO A 114 9.12 -6.88 -7.07
CA PRO A 114 10.07 -6.21 -7.95
C PRO A 114 11.10 -5.42 -7.15
N LYS A 115 12.19 -5.06 -7.80
CA LYS A 115 13.27 -4.25 -7.23
C LYS A 115 13.44 -2.97 -8.01
N PRO A 116 13.82 -1.88 -7.38
CA PRO A 116 14.02 -1.70 -5.93
C PRO A 116 12.68 -1.46 -5.23
N LEU A 117 12.59 -1.94 -3.99
CA LEU A 117 11.44 -1.64 -3.13
C LEU A 117 11.66 -0.32 -2.40
N HIS A 118 10.59 0.45 -2.26
CA HIS A 118 10.59 1.63 -1.42
C HIS A 118 10.98 1.24 0.02
N PRO A 119 11.87 2.00 0.70
CA PRO A 119 12.35 1.62 2.03
C PRO A 119 11.26 1.32 3.05
N GLY A 120 10.17 2.09 3.04
CA GLY A 120 9.05 1.85 3.95
C GLY A 120 8.34 0.53 3.69
N THR A 121 8.09 0.22 2.43
CA THR A 121 7.49 -1.05 2.01
C THR A 121 8.41 -2.22 2.34
N ARG A 122 9.71 -2.08 2.03
CA ARG A 122 10.70 -3.10 2.33
C ARG A 122 10.77 -3.39 3.83
N ARG A 123 10.79 -2.35 4.65
CA ARG A 123 10.82 -2.50 6.10
C ARG A 123 9.60 -3.25 6.61
N THR A 124 8.41 -2.92 6.12
CA THR A 124 7.18 -3.60 6.51
C THR A 124 7.18 -5.07 6.09
N LEU A 125 7.52 -5.36 4.84
CA LEU A 125 7.50 -6.73 4.31
C LEU A 125 8.51 -7.65 4.99
N PHE A 126 9.68 -7.13 5.32
CA PHE A 126 10.75 -7.93 5.94
C PHE A 126 10.82 -7.79 7.45
N LYS A 127 9.86 -7.10 8.05
CA LYS A 127 9.68 -7.12 9.49
C LYS A 127 9.17 -8.50 9.90
N LYS A 128 9.63 -8.96 11.05
CA LYS A 128 9.32 -10.29 11.57
C LYS A 128 7.83 -10.61 11.45
N HIS A 129 7.50 -11.67 10.74
CA HIS A 129 6.14 -12.22 10.56
C HIS A 129 5.18 -11.41 9.67
N LYS A 130 5.54 -10.24 9.16
CA LYS A 130 4.57 -9.44 8.38
C LYS A 130 4.31 -9.99 6.98
N LEU A 131 5.35 -10.46 6.29
CA LEU A 131 5.15 -11.14 5.01
C LEU A 131 4.33 -12.42 5.21
N ARG A 132 4.55 -13.12 6.31
CA ARG A 132 3.77 -14.31 6.65
C ARG A 132 2.29 -13.96 6.88
N VAL A 133 1.99 -12.84 7.55
CA VAL A 133 0.62 -12.37 7.72
C VAL A 133 -0.06 -12.17 6.37
N ILE A 134 0.63 -11.52 5.44
CA ILE A 134 0.12 -11.31 4.07
C ILE A 134 -0.15 -12.66 3.39
N ARG A 135 0.77 -13.61 3.47
CA ARG A 135 0.61 -14.95 2.90
C ARG A 135 -0.56 -15.70 3.52
N ASP A 136 -0.74 -15.59 4.82
CA ASP A 136 -1.85 -16.24 5.53
C ASP A 136 -3.20 -15.66 5.07
N ILE A 137 -3.28 -14.34 4.91
CA ILE A 137 -4.46 -13.67 4.38
C ILE A 137 -4.76 -14.19 2.96
N ILE A 138 -3.75 -14.23 2.10
CA ILE A 138 -3.89 -14.71 0.72
C ILE A 138 -4.38 -16.15 0.71
N SER A 139 -3.85 -17.00 1.57
CA SER A 139 -4.24 -18.41 1.66
C SER A 139 -5.68 -18.60 2.11
N SER A 140 -6.26 -17.61 2.79
CA SER A 140 -7.64 -17.67 3.26
C SER A 140 -8.67 -17.14 2.26
N LEU A 141 -8.23 -16.59 1.15
CA LEU A 141 -9.12 -15.98 0.15
C LEU A 141 -9.83 -17.00 -0.76
#